data_abc2f18de0de46926220f554f52a459d
#
_entry.id   abc2f18de0de46926220f554f52a459d
#
_cell.length_a   1.000
_cell.length_b   1.000
_cell.length_c   1.000
_cell.angle_alpha   90.00
_cell.angle_beta   90.00
_cell.angle_gamma   90.00
#
_symmetry.space_group_name_H-M   'P 1'
#
loop_
_entity.id
_entity.type
_entity.pdbx_description
1 polymer ?
#
loop_
_entity_poly.entity_id
_entity_poly.type
_entity_poly.pdbx_seq_one_letter_code
_entity_poly.pdbx_strand_id
1 'polypeptide(L)'
;MPTIYNYPYYPEHIEKLGGFEKDNDYVEYFLPVPDAIPERYSKLAEMVMKRYNLRIRKLTKKDVYEGGYGYKLCALINDTYTDLYGFVDLTEKQIDQYVKMYMPVVNLDFVTVIEDAGADNKLVGMGITIPSLSRALQKCHRGRLMPFGWWHVIRALKFNKTEGADLLLMGVLPEYRAKGANALLFYDLIPRYQAAGIKWGESQVEMESNTGVQSQWGARSEEHTSEL
;
A
#
# COMPACT_ATOMS: atom_id res chain seq x y z
N MET A 1 -2.94 2.89 11.81
CA MET A 1 -1.81 2.16 12.40
C MET A 1 -2.11 0.67 12.38
N PRO A 2 -1.44 -0.10 11.56
CA PRO A 2 -1.70 -1.54 11.41
C PRO A 2 -0.95 -2.41 12.43
N THR A 3 -0.01 -1.83 13.17
CA THR A 3 0.82 -2.56 14.15
C THR A 3 0.33 -2.37 15.57
N ILE A 4 0.60 -3.36 16.40
CA ILE A 4 0.31 -3.31 17.83
C ILE A 4 1.38 -2.45 18.50
N TYR A 5 0.96 -1.40 19.19
CA TYR A 5 1.87 -0.59 20.00
C TYR A 5 2.39 -1.41 21.18
N ASN A 6 3.70 -1.44 21.32
CA ASN A 6 4.37 -2.02 22.48
C ASN A 6 4.94 -0.90 23.37
N TYR A 7 4.75 -1.02 24.67
CA TYR A 7 5.29 -0.06 25.63
C TYR A 7 6.82 -0.16 25.68
N PRO A 8 7.54 0.95 25.92
CA PRO A 8 9.02 0.99 25.94
C PRO A 8 9.67 0.01 26.92
N TYR A 9 8.96 -0.39 27.98
CA TYR A 9 9.50 -1.34 28.96
C TYR A 9 9.67 -2.77 28.41
N TYR A 10 9.02 -3.15 27.31
CA TYR A 10 9.17 -4.50 26.76
C TYR A 10 10.59 -4.80 26.27
N PRO A 11 11.24 -3.96 25.45
CA PRO A 11 12.65 -4.14 25.09
C PRO A 11 13.55 -4.25 26.32
N GLU A 12 13.39 -3.36 27.32
CA GLU A 12 14.18 -3.40 28.55
C GLU A 12 14.04 -4.71 29.32
N HIS A 13 12.84 -5.28 29.35
CA HIS A 13 12.61 -6.58 29.99
C HIS A 13 13.25 -7.73 29.24
N ILE A 14 13.16 -7.70 27.89
CA ILE A 14 13.77 -8.71 27.01
C ILE A 14 15.29 -8.69 27.17
N GLU A 15 15.90 -7.50 27.16
CA GLU A 15 17.34 -7.34 27.40
C GLU A 15 17.78 -7.87 28.77
N LYS A 16 17.01 -7.58 29.81
CA LYS A 16 17.29 -8.08 31.18
C LYS A 16 17.20 -9.60 31.30
N LEU A 17 16.37 -10.25 30.51
CA LEU A 17 16.30 -11.72 30.47
C LEU A 17 17.57 -12.34 29.90
N GLY A 18 18.30 -11.63 29.06
CA GLY A 18 19.49 -12.11 28.38
C GLY A 18 19.20 -13.18 27.32
N GLY A 19 20.17 -13.41 26.44
CA GLY A 19 20.05 -14.43 25.37
C GLY A 19 19.20 -14.01 24.17
N PHE A 20 18.76 -12.75 24.12
CA PHE A 20 18.07 -12.15 22.97
C PHE A 20 18.92 -11.03 22.42
N GLU A 21 18.97 -10.94 21.11
CA GLU A 21 19.60 -9.85 20.36
C GLU A 21 18.55 -9.17 19.49
N LYS A 22 18.72 -7.86 19.28
CA LYS A 22 17.86 -7.10 18.37
C LYS A 22 18.11 -7.57 16.94
N ASP A 23 17.08 -8.04 16.28
CA ASP A 23 17.15 -8.54 14.89
C ASP A 23 16.94 -7.42 13.88
N ASN A 24 15.80 -6.72 13.94
CA ASN A 24 15.44 -5.70 12.98
C ASN A 24 14.55 -4.61 13.59
N ASP A 25 14.61 -3.42 12.99
CA ASP A 25 13.66 -2.35 13.25
C ASP A 25 12.65 -2.22 12.11
N TYR A 26 11.50 -1.66 12.46
CA TYR A 26 10.44 -1.36 11.52
C TYR A 26 10.16 0.13 11.53
N VAL A 27 9.98 0.70 10.35
CA VAL A 27 9.70 2.12 10.13
C VAL A 27 8.39 2.29 9.37
N GLU A 28 7.70 3.37 9.65
CA GLU A 28 6.53 3.82 8.89
C GLU A 28 6.83 5.22 8.32
N TYR A 29 6.34 5.50 7.13
CA TYR A 29 6.53 6.79 6.47
C TYR A 29 5.21 7.53 6.36
N PHE A 30 5.25 8.78 6.78
CA PHE A 30 4.20 9.74 6.52
C PHE A 30 4.53 10.52 5.24
N LEU A 31 3.66 10.44 4.25
CA LEU A 31 3.88 10.94 2.90
C LEU A 31 2.85 12.02 2.57
N PRO A 32 3.21 13.30 2.60
CA PRO A 32 2.29 14.34 2.16
C PRO A 32 1.96 14.16 0.67
N VAL A 33 0.67 14.28 0.34
CA VAL A 33 0.22 14.30 -1.06
C VAL A 33 0.53 15.69 -1.63
N PRO A 34 1.37 15.80 -2.68
CA PRO A 34 1.71 17.09 -3.27
C PRO A 34 0.51 17.72 -3.97
N ASP A 35 0.43 19.04 -4.01
CA ASP A 35 -0.61 19.78 -4.72
C ASP A 35 -0.58 19.53 -6.23
N ALA A 36 0.60 19.26 -6.79
CA ALA A 36 0.77 18.86 -8.18
C ALA A 36 1.92 17.86 -8.30
N ILE A 37 1.81 16.93 -9.24
CA ILE A 37 2.92 16.03 -9.57
C ILE A 37 3.99 16.88 -10.27
N PRO A 38 5.25 16.92 -9.77
CA PRO A 38 6.32 17.62 -10.47
C PRO A 38 6.47 17.11 -11.91
N GLU A 39 6.63 18.02 -12.86
CA GLU A 39 6.65 17.70 -14.30
C GLU A 39 7.70 16.64 -14.66
N ARG A 40 8.84 16.63 -13.95
CA ARG A 40 9.89 15.61 -14.13
C ARG A 40 9.38 14.18 -13.89
N TYR A 41 8.48 13.99 -12.92
CA TYR A 41 7.91 12.65 -12.60
C TYR A 41 6.84 12.24 -13.62
N SER A 42 6.04 13.20 -14.09
CA SER A 42 5.06 12.92 -15.15
C SER A 42 5.78 12.53 -16.45
N LYS A 43 6.80 13.28 -16.85
CA LYS A 43 7.62 12.95 -18.02
C LYS A 43 8.33 11.59 -17.89
N LEU A 44 8.83 11.28 -16.70
CA LEU A 44 9.45 9.97 -16.43
C LEU A 44 8.42 8.84 -16.58
N ALA A 45 7.25 8.97 -15.99
CA ALA A 45 6.19 7.97 -16.08
C ALA A 45 5.76 7.73 -17.53
N GLU A 46 5.52 8.80 -18.29
CA GLU A 46 5.16 8.72 -19.71
C GLU A 46 6.27 8.06 -20.55
N MET A 47 7.52 8.41 -20.30
CA MET A 47 8.67 7.79 -20.95
C MET A 47 8.76 6.29 -20.65
N VAL A 48 8.58 5.90 -19.38
CA VAL A 48 8.60 4.50 -18.95
C VAL A 48 7.47 3.71 -19.64
N MET A 49 6.25 4.24 -19.61
CA MET A 49 5.11 3.62 -20.29
C MET A 49 5.39 3.41 -21.78
N LYS A 50 5.88 4.43 -22.46
CA LYS A 50 6.16 4.37 -23.91
C LYS A 50 7.32 3.42 -24.24
N ARG A 51 8.42 3.49 -23.47
CA ARG A 51 9.64 2.72 -23.73
C ARG A 51 9.48 1.23 -23.52
N TYR A 52 8.71 0.86 -22.50
CA TYR A 52 8.55 -0.54 -22.09
C TYR A 52 7.16 -1.09 -22.38
N ASN A 53 6.34 -0.35 -23.16
CA ASN A 53 4.98 -0.72 -23.51
C ASN A 53 4.10 -1.05 -22.29
N LEU A 54 4.33 -0.32 -21.19
CA LEU A 54 3.56 -0.47 -19.96
C LEU A 54 2.29 0.39 -20.04
N ARG A 55 1.24 -0.10 -19.41
CA ARG A 55 -0.01 0.67 -19.29
C ARG A 55 -0.57 0.57 -17.88
N ILE A 56 -1.21 1.63 -17.44
CA ILE A 56 -2.01 1.63 -16.23
C ILE A 56 -3.42 1.17 -16.60
N ARG A 57 -3.89 0.12 -15.94
CA ARG A 57 -5.24 -0.39 -16.13
C ARG A 57 -6.14 0.02 -14.98
N LYS A 58 -7.26 0.64 -15.28
CA LYS A 58 -8.33 0.89 -14.32
C LYS A 58 -9.22 -0.35 -14.22
N LEU A 59 -9.29 -0.93 -13.02
CA LEU A 59 -10.12 -2.11 -12.78
C LEU A 59 -11.59 -1.73 -12.57
N THR A 60 -12.46 -2.58 -13.08
CA THR A 60 -13.89 -2.58 -12.77
C THR A 60 -14.22 -3.76 -11.85
N LYS A 61 -15.38 -3.74 -11.21
CA LYS A 61 -15.84 -4.90 -10.42
C LYS A 61 -15.90 -6.17 -11.26
N LYS A 62 -16.26 -6.05 -12.54
CA LYS A 62 -16.29 -7.19 -13.47
C LYS A 62 -14.88 -7.77 -13.68
N ASP A 63 -13.87 -6.93 -13.86
CA ASP A 63 -12.48 -7.40 -13.97
C ASP A 63 -12.05 -8.17 -12.73
N VAL A 64 -12.41 -7.70 -11.53
CA VAL A 64 -12.01 -8.32 -10.27
C VAL A 64 -12.63 -9.70 -10.10
N TYR A 65 -13.95 -9.83 -10.31
CA TYR A 65 -14.67 -11.06 -10.01
C TYR A 65 -14.75 -12.04 -11.20
N GLU A 66 -15.03 -11.55 -12.40
CA GLU A 66 -15.17 -12.37 -13.60
C GLU A 66 -13.87 -12.47 -14.38
N GLY A 67 -13.08 -11.38 -14.43
CA GLY A 67 -11.78 -11.32 -15.10
C GLY A 67 -10.62 -11.92 -14.31
N GLY A 68 -10.86 -12.37 -13.09
CA GLY A 68 -9.87 -13.02 -12.24
C GLY A 68 -8.78 -12.08 -11.69
N TYR A 69 -8.93 -10.76 -11.81
CA TYR A 69 -7.90 -9.82 -11.32
C TYR A 69 -7.72 -9.87 -9.81
N GLY A 70 -8.75 -10.18 -9.04
CA GLY A 70 -8.60 -10.38 -7.59
C GLY A 70 -7.56 -11.45 -7.26
N TYR A 71 -7.61 -12.58 -7.96
CA TYR A 71 -6.63 -13.66 -7.80
C TYR A 71 -5.26 -13.29 -8.34
N LYS A 72 -5.19 -12.65 -9.52
CA LYS A 72 -3.92 -12.21 -10.11
C LYS A 72 -3.18 -11.21 -9.23
N LEU A 73 -3.88 -10.28 -8.59
CA LEU A 73 -3.30 -9.33 -7.66
C LEU A 73 -2.73 -10.01 -6.42
N CYS A 74 -3.47 -10.97 -5.84
CA CYS A 74 -2.97 -11.73 -4.69
C CYS A 74 -1.80 -12.66 -5.07
N ALA A 75 -1.82 -13.27 -6.27
CA ALA A 75 -0.70 -14.07 -6.75
C ALA A 75 0.56 -13.23 -6.97
N LEU A 76 0.41 -11.98 -7.47
CA LEU A 76 1.53 -11.06 -7.65
C LEU A 76 2.24 -10.72 -6.33
N ILE A 77 1.56 -10.84 -5.16
CA ILE A 77 2.22 -10.68 -3.85
C ILE A 77 3.33 -11.72 -3.70
N ASN A 78 3.06 -12.98 -4.03
CA ASN A 78 4.06 -14.04 -3.95
C ASN A 78 5.29 -13.71 -4.79
N ASP A 79 5.09 -13.23 -6.03
CA ASP A 79 6.17 -12.90 -6.95
C ASP A 79 6.96 -11.63 -6.55
N THR A 80 6.34 -10.72 -5.81
CA THR A 80 6.96 -9.42 -5.49
C THR A 80 7.53 -9.33 -4.09
N TYR A 81 7.12 -10.20 -3.16
CA TYR A 81 7.49 -10.16 -1.74
C TYR A 81 8.41 -11.32 -1.32
N THR A 82 8.82 -12.17 -2.26
CA THR A 82 9.69 -13.32 -2.01
C THR A 82 10.97 -12.97 -1.27
N ASP A 83 11.55 -11.79 -1.57
CA ASP A 83 12.81 -11.33 -0.97
C ASP A 83 12.62 -10.68 0.43
N LEU A 84 11.38 -10.54 0.90
CA LEU A 84 11.12 -9.91 2.19
C LEU A 84 11.36 -10.90 3.32
N TYR A 85 12.07 -10.46 4.34
CA TYR A 85 12.34 -11.25 5.55
C TYR A 85 11.04 -11.77 6.18
N GLY A 86 11.01 -13.06 6.44
CA GLY A 86 9.84 -13.71 7.06
C GLY A 86 8.61 -13.83 6.17
N PHE A 87 8.69 -13.45 4.89
CA PHE A 87 7.60 -13.65 3.97
C PHE A 87 7.41 -15.15 3.68
N VAL A 88 6.17 -15.57 3.66
CA VAL A 88 5.75 -16.93 3.29
C VAL A 88 4.71 -16.81 2.19
N ASP A 89 4.88 -17.57 1.12
CA ASP A 89 3.97 -17.57 -0.01
C ASP A 89 2.52 -17.85 0.41
N LEU A 90 1.62 -17.07 -0.14
CA LEU A 90 0.20 -17.28 0.04
C LEU A 90 -0.22 -18.55 -0.71
N THR A 91 -0.85 -19.46 -0.02
CA THR A 91 -1.49 -20.64 -0.65
C THR A 91 -2.74 -20.23 -1.42
N GLU A 92 -3.14 -21.02 -2.41
CA GLU A 92 -4.39 -20.78 -3.17
C GLU A 92 -5.62 -20.62 -2.26
N LYS A 93 -5.69 -21.39 -1.18
CA LYS A 93 -6.78 -21.29 -0.20
C LYS A 93 -6.78 -19.95 0.53
N GLN A 94 -5.61 -19.42 0.88
CA GLN A 94 -5.48 -18.10 1.50
C GLN A 94 -5.83 -16.99 0.50
N ILE A 95 -5.36 -17.11 -0.74
CA ILE A 95 -5.70 -16.17 -1.82
C ILE A 95 -7.23 -16.12 -2.01
N ASP A 96 -7.90 -17.26 -2.12
CA ASP A 96 -9.36 -17.35 -2.23
C ASP A 96 -10.07 -16.66 -1.05
N GLN A 97 -9.58 -16.90 0.16
CA GLN A 97 -10.12 -16.30 1.38
C GLN A 97 -9.92 -14.78 1.38
N TYR A 98 -8.74 -14.28 1.00
CA TYR A 98 -8.43 -12.85 0.96
C TYR A 98 -9.25 -12.12 -0.11
N VAL A 99 -9.36 -12.69 -1.31
CA VAL A 99 -10.21 -12.13 -2.36
C VAL A 99 -11.65 -11.97 -1.88
N LYS A 100 -12.22 -13.02 -1.27
CA LYS A 100 -13.60 -12.97 -0.74
C LYS A 100 -13.77 -11.96 0.40
N MET A 101 -12.76 -11.81 1.24
CA MET A 101 -12.83 -10.94 2.42
C MET A 101 -12.59 -9.46 2.08
N TYR A 102 -11.58 -9.16 1.27
CA TYR A 102 -11.13 -7.78 1.06
C TYR A 102 -11.70 -7.12 -0.19
N MET A 103 -11.88 -7.85 -1.30
CA MET A 103 -12.37 -7.23 -2.54
C MET A 103 -13.72 -6.52 -2.41
N PRO A 104 -14.69 -6.97 -1.58
CA PRO A 104 -15.95 -6.25 -1.41
C PRO A 104 -15.81 -4.88 -0.76
N VAL A 105 -14.75 -4.66 0.03
CA VAL A 105 -14.52 -3.41 0.79
C VAL A 105 -13.48 -2.49 0.17
N VAL A 106 -12.67 -3.01 -0.77
CA VAL A 106 -11.67 -2.22 -1.49
C VAL A 106 -12.36 -1.24 -2.46
N ASN A 107 -12.00 0.02 -2.37
CA ASN A 107 -12.39 1.02 -3.37
C ASN A 107 -11.42 0.95 -4.55
N LEU A 108 -11.92 0.53 -5.72
CA LEU A 108 -11.10 0.38 -6.93
C LEU A 108 -10.52 1.69 -7.46
N ASP A 109 -11.04 2.84 -7.02
CA ASP A 109 -10.43 4.13 -7.33
C ASP A 109 -9.05 4.32 -6.67
N PHE A 110 -8.77 3.57 -5.62
CA PHE A 110 -7.49 3.55 -4.92
C PHE A 110 -6.65 2.30 -5.22
N VAL A 111 -6.95 1.63 -6.32
CA VAL A 111 -6.17 0.50 -6.84
C VAL A 111 -5.54 0.86 -8.17
N THR A 112 -4.24 0.77 -8.25
CA THR A 112 -3.46 0.91 -9.48
C THR A 112 -2.97 -0.44 -9.94
N VAL A 113 -3.11 -0.71 -11.22
CA VAL A 113 -2.62 -1.93 -11.86
C VAL A 113 -1.76 -1.55 -13.05
N ILE A 114 -0.58 -2.15 -13.15
CA ILE A 114 0.36 -1.95 -14.26
C ILE A 114 0.44 -3.25 -15.04
N GLU A 115 0.23 -3.15 -16.34
CA GLU A 115 0.33 -4.27 -17.28
C GLU A 115 1.39 -4.00 -18.34
N ASP A 116 2.06 -5.05 -18.78
CA ASP A 116 2.92 -5.04 -19.96
C ASP A 116 2.08 -5.43 -21.19
N ALA A 117 1.74 -4.46 -22.03
CA ALA A 117 0.96 -4.68 -23.22
C ALA A 117 1.76 -5.45 -24.30
N GLY A 118 3.09 -5.48 -24.21
CA GLY A 118 3.95 -6.26 -25.10
C GLY A 118 4.03 -7.74 -24.71
N ALA A 119 3.63 -8.08 -23.48
CA ALA A 119 3.67 -9.44 -22.94
C ALA A 119 2.25 -9.95 -22.62
N ASP A 120 1.34 -9.86 -23.57
CA ASP A 120 -0.06 -10.32 -23.45
C ASP A 120 -0.78 -9.75 -22.22
N ASN A 121 -0.54 -8.47 -21.94
CA ASN A 121 -1.11 -7.78 -20.78
C ASN A 121 -0.75 -8.45 -19.44
N LYS A 122 0.47 -8.99 -19.34
CA LYS A 122 0.99 -9.53 -18.09
C LYS A 122 0.87 -8.49 -16.99
N LEU A 123 0.31 -8.87 -15.86
CA LEU A 123 0.29 -8.05 -14.66
C LEU A 123 1.70 -7.95 -14.10
N VAL A 124 2.26 -6.74 -14.01
CA VAL A 124 3.65 -6.51 -13.62
C VAL A 124 3.81 -5.65 -12.37
N GLY A 125 2.74 -4.96 -11.99
CA GLY A 125 2.75 -4.14 -10.80
C GLY A 125 1.36 -3.82 -10.28
N MET A 126 1.28 -3.56 -8.98
CA MET A 126 0.06 -3.15 -8.30
C MET A 126 0.33 -2.18 -7.16
N GLY A 127 -0.65 -1.33 -6.90
CA GLY A 127 -0.74 -0.52 -5.68
C GLY A 127 -2.17 -0.60 -5.16
N ILE A 128 -2.34 -1.10 -3.94
CA ILE A 128 -3.64 -1.18 -3.26
C ILE A 128 -3.58 -0.29 -2.04
N THR A 129 -4.42 0.73 -2.02
CA THR A 129 -4.52 1.66 -0.91
C THR A 129 -5.96 1.80 -0.47
N ILE A 130 -6.17 2.22 0.76
CA ILE A 130 -7.51 2.44 1.31
C ILE A 130 -7.58 3.81 2.00
N PRO A 131 -8.77 4.43 2.07
CA PRO A 131 -8.97 5.60 2.92
C PRO A 131 -8.63 5.27 4.37
N SER A 132 -7.80 6.09 5.03
CA SER A 132 -7.41 5.85 6.41
C SER A 132 -8.61 5.83 7.36
N LEU A 133 -8.68 4.79 8.18
CA LEU A 133 -9.72 4.61 9.19
C LEU A 133 -9.35 5.19 10.55
N SER A 134 -8.11 5.64 10.75
CA SER A 134 -7.59 6.07 12.05
C SER A 134 -8.50 7.10 12.73
N ARG A 135 -8.86 8.19 12.04
CA ARG A 135 -9.77 9.19 12.58
C ARG A 135 -11.22 8.71 12.77
N ALA A 136 -11.67 7.78 11.93
CA ALA A 136 -12.99 7.19 12.08
C ALA A 136 -13.07 6.31 13.32
N LEU A 137 -12.05 5.49 13.57
CA LEU A 137 -11.94 4.62 14.73
C LEU A 137 -11.77 5.42 16.03
N GLN A 138 -11.00 6.51 16.01
CA GLN A 138 -10.90 7.42 17.16
C GLN A 138 -12.25 8.02 17.59
N LYS A 139 -13.18 8.22 16.66
CA LYS A 139 -14.55 8.68 16.95
C LYS A 139 -15.46 7.57 17.48
N CYS A 140 -15.05 6.32 17.39
CA CYS A 140 -15.78 5.21 17.97
C CYS A 140 -15.55 5.17 19.48
N HIS A 141 -16.61 5.31 20.27
CA HIS A 141 -16.51 5.34 21.73
C HIS A 141 -15.83 4.06 22.26
N ARG A 142 -14.62 4.17 22.80
CA ARG A 142 -13.78 3.04 23.26
C ARG A 142 -13.58 1.93 22.22
N GLY A 143 -13.48 2.31 20.94
CA GLY A 143 -13.32 1.35 19.82
C GLY A 143 -14.58 0.56 19.46
N ARG A 144 -15.75 0.89 20.06
CA ARG A 144 -16.99 0.15 19.78
C ARG A 144 -17.67 0.65 18.52
N LEU A 145 -17.99 -0.27 17.61
CA LEU A 145 -18.73 0.04 16.38
C LEU A 145 -20.24 0.30 16.65
N MET A 146 -20.80 -0.38 17.65
CA MET A 146 -22.20 -0.20 18.02
C MET A 146 -22.32 0.76 19.24
N PRO A 147 -23.37 1.62 19.30
CA PRO A 147 -24.48 1.72 18.34
C PRO A 147 -24.20 2.60 17.11
N PHE A 148 -23.26 3.55 17.12
CA PHE A 148 -23.08 4.54 16.06
C PHE A 148 -21.68 4.61 15.46
N GLY A 149 -20.70 3.88 16.02
CA GLY A 149 -19.31 3.89 15.55
C GLY A 149 -19.18 3.42 14.10
N TRP A 150 -19.96 2.43 13.66
CA TRP A 150 -19.99 1.93 12.30
C TRP A 150 -20.23 3.00 11.23
N TRP A 151 -21.00 4.06 11.59
CA TRP A 151 -21.28 5.16 10.67
C TRP A 151 -20.02 5.96 10.31
N HIS A 152 -19.12 6.17 11.27
CA HIS A 152 -17.86 6.85 11.02
C HIS A 152 -16.97 6.03 10.07
N VAL A 153 -16.95 4.70 10.23
CA VAL A 153 -16.20 3.79 9.36
C VAL A 153 -16.77 3.77 7.94
N ILE A 154 -18.12 3.68 7.80
CA ILE A 154 -18.76 3.72 6.48
C ILE A 154 -18.49 5.07 5.79
N ARG A 155 -18.55 6.19 6.51
CA ARG A 155 -18.24 7.50 5.94
C ARG A 155 -16.80 7.58 5.42
N ALA A 156 -15.85 7.01 6.12
CA ALA A 156 -14.46 6.97 5.67
C ALA A 156 -14.31 6.10 4.42
N LEU A 157 -14.84 4.88 4.43
CA LEU A 157 -14.67 3.92 3.34
C LEU A 157 -15.47 4.22 2.08
N LYS A 158 -16.76 4.56 2.22
CA LYS A 158 -17.65 4.73 1.06
C LYS A 158 -17.73 6.15 0.54
N PHE A 159 -17.58 7.13 1.42
CA PHE A 159 -17.74 8.54 1.04
C PHE A 159 -16.39 9.28 1.03
N ASN A 160 -15.27 8.59 1.21
CA ASN A 160 -13.91 9.15 1.25
C ASN A 160 -13.82 10.37 2.20
N LYS A 161 -14.55 10.35 3.32
CA LYS A 161 -14.54 11.44 4.31
C LYS A 161 -13.38 11.30 5.29
N THR A 162 -12.19 11.19 4.74
CA THR A 162 -10.91 11.17 5.44
C THR A 162 -9.90 11.98 4.64
N GLU A 163 -8.86 12.45 5.31
CA GLU A 163 -7.77 13.21 4.68
C GLU A 163 -6.53 12.35 4.46
N GLY A 164 -6.56 11.09 4.88
CA GLY A 164 -5.44 10.17 4.78
C GLY A 164 -5.77 8.91 3.99
N ALA A 165 -4.75 8.30 3.44
CA ALA A 165 -4.80 6.98 2.81
C ALA A 165 -3.72 6.07 3.42
N ASP A 166 -4.08 4.82 3.68
CA ASP A 166 -3.15 3.79 4.14
C ASP A 166 -2.70 2.98 2.91
N LEU A 167 -1.38 2.95 2.66
CA LEU A 167 -0.77 2.22 1.54
C LEU A 167 -0.62 0.76 1.95
N LEU A 168 -1.61 -0.09 1.63
CA LEU A 168 -1.64 -1.47 2.13
C LEU A 168 -0.65 -2.39 1.42
N LEU A 169 -0.68 -2.41 0.10
CA LEU A 169 0.14 -3.32 -0.71
C LEU A 169 0.66 -2.57 -1.93
N MET A 170 1.96 -2.59 -2.11
CA MET A 170 2.62 -2.03 -3.28
C MET A 170 3.68 -3.00 -3.77
N GLY A 171 3.52 -3.52 -4.96
CA GLY A 171 4.45 -4.50 -5.52
C GLY A 171 4.64 -4.29 -7.01
N VAL A 172 5.89 -4.41 -7.45
CA VAL A 172 6.27 -4.42 -8.87
C VAL A 172 7.26 -5.56 -9.06
N LEU A 173 7.09 -6.35 -10.11
CA LEU A 173 8.00 -7.45 -10.42
C LEU A 173 9.45 -6.97 -10.50
N PRO A 174 10.43 -7.72 -9.97
CA PRO A 174 11.83 -7.29 -9.90
C PRO A 174 12.38 -6.77 -11.23
N GLU A 175 12.10 -7.46 -12.33
CA GLU A 175 12.56 -7.08 -13.67
C GLU A 175 11.96 -5.77 -14.20
N TYR A 176 10.87 -5.28 -13.60
CA TYR A 176 10.24 -4.01 -13.94
C TYR A 176 10.58 -2.89 -12.96
N ARG A 177 11.06 -3.21 -11.75
CA ARG A 177 11.55 -2.22 -10.79
C ARG A 177 12.72 -1.44 -11.37
N ALA A 178 13.70 -2.14 -11.97
CA ALA A 178 14.84 -1.51 -12.63
C ALA A 178 14.47 -0.64 -13.84
N LYS A 179 13.30 -0.89 -14.44
CA LYS A 179 12.74 -0.07 -15.53
C LYS A 179 12.03 1.20 -15.04
N GLY A 180 11.91 1.40 -13.73
CA GLY A 180 11.23 2.54 -13.14
C GLY A 180 9.70 2.43 -13.09
N ALA A 181 9.14 1.23 -13.22
CA ALA A 181 7.69 1.02 -13.20
C ALA A 181 7.03 1.45 -11.89
N ASN A 182 7.78 1.50 -10.77
CA ASN A 182 7.28 2.02 -9.48
C ASN A 182 6.74 3.46 -9.60
N ALA A 183 7.31 4.28 -10.49
CA ALA A 183 6.85 5.65 -10.69
C ALA A 183 5.40 5.72 -11.19
N LEU A 184 4.94 4.68 -11.91
CA LEU A 184 3.59 4.62 -12.45
C LEU A 184 2.53 4.47 -11.37
N LEU A 185 2.86 3.84 -10.23
CA LEU A 185 1.94 3.71 -9.09
C LEU A 185 1.55 5.09 -8.56
N PHE A 186 2.54 5.95 -8.33
CA PHE A 186 2.31 7.29 -7.81
C PHE A 186 1.77 8.24 -8.87
N TYR A 187 2.18 8.08 -10.11
CA TYR A 187 1.64 8.86 -11.23
C TYR A 187 0.11 8.70 -11.35
N ASP A 188 -0.41 7.50 -11.09
CA ASP A 188 -1.83 7.21 -11.12
C ASP A 188 -2.56 7.55 -9.80
N LEU A 189 -1.95 7.23 -8.63
CA LEU A 189 -2.61 7.40 -7.34
C LEU A 189 -2.69 8.86 -6.88
N ILE A 190 -1.64 9.67 -7.09
CA ILE A 190 -1.62 11.05 -6.60
C ILE A 190 -2.80 11.88 -7.12
N PRO A 191 -3.13 11.92 -8.43
CA PRO A 191 -4.30 12.66 -8.91
C PRO A 191 -5.62 12.16 -8.33
N ARG A 192 -5.73 10.85 -8.07
CA ARG A 192 -6.92 10.26 -7.47
C ARG A 192 -7.06 10.67 -6.00
N TYR A 193 -5.94 10.74 -5.26
CA TYR A 193 -5.91 11.25 -3.90
C TYR A 193 -6.34 12.71 -3.84
N GLN A 194 -5.78 13.56 -4.72
CA GLN A 194 -6.15 14.96 -4.83
C GLN A 194 -7.65 15.13 -5.09
N ALA A 195 -8.19 14.38 -6.06
CA ALA A 195 -9.61 14.41 -6.40
C ALA A 195 -10.52 13.94 -5.24
N ALA A 196 -10.02 13.02 -4.39
CA ALA A 196 -10.72 12.53 -3.21
C ALA A 196 -10.54 13.40 -1.96
N GLY A 197 -9.67 14.43 -2.01
CA GLY A 197 -9.34 15.28 -0.87
C GLY A 197 -8.40 14.63 0.15
N ILE A 198 -7.67 13.60 -0.26
CA ILE A 198 -6.61 12.97 0.54
C ILE A 198 -5.39 13.89 0.53
N LYS A 199 -4.86 14.20 1.71
CA LYS A 199 -3.74 15.12 1.91
C LYS A 199 -2.44 14.41 2.28
N TRP A 200 -2.53 13.17 2.77
CA TRP A 200 -1.38 12.38 3.18
C TRP A 200 -1.62 10.89 2.97
N GLY A 201 -0.54 10.15 2.76
CA GLY A 201 -0.48 8.71 2.79
C GLY A 201 0.38 8.22 3.95
N GLU A 202 0.09 7.05 4.49
CA GLU A 202 0.88 6.37 5.51
C GLU A 202 1.30 5.01 4.96
N SER A 203 2.61 4.72 4.99
CA SER A 203 3.08 3.40 4.57
C SER A 203 2.67 2.35 5.62
N GLN A 204 2.71 1.08 5.23
CA GLN A 204 2.74 0.01 6.22
C GLN A 204 4.11 -0.03 6.87
N VAL A 205 4.22 -0.76 7.98
CA VAL A 205 5.51 -1.04 8.61
C VAL A 205 6.44 -1.71 7.61
N GLU A 206 7.59 -1.13 7.43
CA GLU A 206 8.65 -1.59 6.53
C GLU A 206 9.90 -1.87 7.36
N MET A 207 10.64 -2.90 6.99
CA MET A 207 11.92 -3.15 7.66
C MET A 207 12.91 -2.04 7.34
N GLU A 208 13.65 -1.57 8.34
CA GLU A 208 14.70 -0.57 8.17
C GLU A 208 15.76 -1.01 7.14
N SER A 209 16.00 -2.31 7.03
CA SER A 209 16.91 -2.90 6.04
C SER A 209 16.38 -2.90 4.60
N ASN A 210 15.09 -2.61 4.36
CA ASN A 210 14.48 -2.59 3.03
C ASN A 210 14.76 -1.27 2.29
N THR A 211 16.02 -1.01 1.99
CA THR A 211 16.49 0.22 1.31
C THR A 211 15.87 0.42 -0.08
N GLY A 212 15.46 -0.66 -0.74
CA GLY A 212 14.83 -0.61 -2.07
C GLY A 212 13.48 0.08 -2.06
N VAL A 213 12.69 -0.09 -1.00
CA VAL A 213 11.39 0.60 -0.83
C VAL A 213 11.63 2.00 -0.24
N GLN A 214 12.49 2.11 0.76
CA GLN A 214 12.81 3.40 1.41
C GLN A 214 13.33 4.44 0.43
N SER A 215 14.15 4.05 -0.54
CA SER A 215 14.64 4.97 -1.58
C SER A 215 13.52 5.62 -2.42
N GLN A 216 12.33 5.02 -2.45
CA GLN A 216 11.15 5.59 -3.12
C GLN A 216 10.51 6.71 -2.28
N TRP A 217 10.70 6.65 -0.96
CA TRP A 217 10.19 7.63 -0.02
C TRP A 217 11.12 8.80 0.20
N GLY A 218 12.46 8.58 0.25
CA GLY A 218 13.48 9.56 0.59
C GLY A 218 13.51 10.83 -0.28
N ALA A 219 12.93 10.81 -1.47
CA ALA A 219 12.75 11.99 -2.30
C ALA A 219 11.43 12.75 -2.02
N ARG A 220 10.59 12.26 -1.09
CA ARG A 220 9.19 12.70 -0.89
C ARG A 220 8.80 12.86 0.57
N SER A 221 9.54 12.28 1.51
CA SER A 221 9.26 12.37 2.94
C SER A 221 10.10 13.46 3.58
N GLU A 222 9.48 14.30 4.40
CA GLU A 222 10.16 14.85 5.57
C GLU A 222 10.29 13.67 6.55
N GLU A 223 11.52 13.33 6.94
CA GLU A 223 11.77 12.24 7.87
C GLU A 223 11.05 12.52 9.19
N HIS A 224 9.98 11.85 9.41
CA HIS A 224 9.46 11.63 10.74
C HIS A 224 9.77 10.18 11.11
N THR A 225 11.00 9.95 11.58
CA THR A 225 11.32 8.80 12.42
C THR A 225 10.48 8.92 13.68
N SER A 226 9.36 8.21 13.71
CA SER A 226 8.73 7.89 14.98
C SER A 226 9.57 6.78 15.61
N GLU A 227 10.50 7.15 16.48
CA GLU A 227 11.07 6.21 17.43
C GLU A 227 9.89 5.63 18.25
N LEU A 228 9.56 4.37 17.99
CA LEU A 228 8.65 3.57 18.79
C LEU A 228 9.43 2.74 19.79
#